data_c1d3a08f0d63365a9ebc443cd1b2ba27
#
_entry.id   c1d3a08f0d63365a9ebc443cd1b2ba27
#
_cell.length_a   1.000
_cell.length_b   1.000
_cell.length_c   1.000
_cell.angle_alpha   90.00
_cell.angle_beta   90.00
_cell.angle_gamma   90.00
#
_symmetry.space_group_name_H-M   'P 1'
#
loop_
_entity.id
_entity.type
_entity.pdbx_description
1 polymer ?
#
loop_
_entity_poly.entity_id
_entity_poly.type
_entity_poly.pdbx_seq_one_letter_code
_entity_poly.pdbx_strand_id
1 'polypeptide(L)'
;MQELPDFVAHTLPADMKRQGIMGHSMGGHGALTLSLRHPGHFASVSAFAPIASPMNCPWGEKALGGYLGPDRAAWRGHDACALIEDGARIPGLLVDQGKADGFLETQLKPRLLESACANAGIPLTLRWHEGYDHSYFFIATFVEDHLRWHARALSDQPL
;
A
#
# COMPACT_ATOMS: atom_id res chain seq x y z
N MET A 1 10.76 2.83 -11.34
CA MET A 1 9.80 1.86 -11.90
C MET A 1 10.34 1.07 -13.12
N GLN A 2 11.45 1.43 -13.72
CA GLN A 2 12.01 0.70 -14.89
C GLN A 2 13.15 -0.24 -14.52
N GLU A 3 14.14 0.20 -13.77
CA GLU A 3 15.38 -0.54 -13.50
C GLU A 3 15.17 -1.94 -12.92
N LEU A 4 14.36 -2.08 -11.86
CA LEU A 4 14.10 -3.38 -11.23
C LEU A 4 13.31 -4.33 -12.15
N PRO A 5 12.20 -3.92 -12.79
CA PRO A 5 11.53 -4.74 -13.79
C PRO A 5 12.43 -5.19 -14.93
N ASP A 6 13.23 -4.29 -15.47
CA ASP A 6 14.16 -4.61 -16.56
C ASP A 6 15.22 -5.62 -16.11
N PHE A 7 15.79 -5.44 -14.92
CA PHE A 7 16.73 -6.39 -14.34
C PHE A 7 16.08 -7.78 -14.15
N VAL A 8 14.87 -7.82 -13.58
CA VAL A 8 14.15 -9.09 -13.36
C VAL A 8 13.84 -9.78 -14.70
N ALA A 9 13.36 -9.04 -15.70
CA ALA A 9 13.05 -9.57 -17.02
C ALA A 9 14.27 -10.18 -17.73
N HIS A 10 15.48 -9.64 -17.48
CA HIS A 10 16.71 -10.14 -18.10
C HIS A 10 17.36 -11.29 -17.33
N THR A 11 17.08 -11.42 -16.03
CA THR A 11 17.79 -12.35 -15.15
C THR A 11 16.97 -13.54 -14.68
N LEU A 12 15.63 -13.41 -14.66
CA LEU A 12 14.72 -14.42 -14.15
C LEU A 12 13.63 -14.77 -15.17
N PRO A 13 13.15 -16.03 -15.21
CA PRO A 13 12.04 -16.43 -16.06
C PRO A 13 10.70 -15.93 -15.48
N ALA A 14 10.53 -14.61 -15.39
CA ALA A 14 9.35 -13.97 -14.82
C ALA A 14 8.46 -13.36 -15.91
N ASP A 15 7.15 -13.50 -15.74
CA ASP A 15 6.16 -12.83 -16.57
C ASP A 15 5.94 -11.39 -16.08
N MET A 16 6.60 -10.45 -16.72
CA MET A 16 6.53 -9.03 -16.35
C MET A 16 5.20 -8.36 -16.69
N LYS A 17 4.26 -9.06 -17.32
CA LYS A 17 2.91 -8.54 -17.58
C LYS A 17 1.97 -8.78 -16.40
N ARG A 18 2.36 -9.65 -15.47
CA ARG A 18 1.57 -10.03 -14.31
C ARG A 18 2.35 -9.72 -13.03
N GLN A 19 2.13 -8.55 -12.48
CA GLN A 19 2.83 -8.07 -11.29
C GLN A 19 1.83 -7.75 -10.17
N GLY A 20 2.17 -8.15 -8.95
CA GLY A 20 1.53 -7.68 -7.71
C GLY A 20 2.52 -6.83 -6.93
N ILE A 21 2.00 -6.00 -6.03
CA ILE A 21 2.83 -5.21 -5.12
C ILE A 21 2.34 -5.33 -3.69
N MET A 22 3.26 -5.58 -2.76
CA MET A 22 2.96 -5.57 -1.33
C MET A 22 4.09 -4.96 -0.52
N GLY A 23 3.78 -4.53 0.70
CA GLY A 23 4.78 -3.99 1.61
C GLY A 23 4.27 -3.80 3.02
N HIS A 24 5.19 -3.55 3.96
CA HIS A 24 4.91 -3.28 5.36
C HIS A 24 5.28 -1.85 5.71
N SER A 25 4.45 -1.17 6.50
CA SER A 25 4.73 0.16 7.06
C SER A 25 5.04 1.19 5.96
N MET A 26 6.26 1.72 5.92
CA MET A 26 6.76 2.57 4.85
C MET A 26 6.75 1.85 3.49
N GLY A 27 7.08 0.56 3.45
CA GLY A 27 6.96 -0.27 2.24
C GLY A 27 5.49 -0.47 1.83
N GLY A 28 4.57 -0.55 2.80
CA GLY A 28 3.13 -0.55 2.56
C GLY A 28 2.67 0.77 1.94
N HIS A 29 3.13 1.92 2.47
CA HIS A 29 2.95 3.22 1.85
C HIS A 29 3.45 3.23 0.39
N GLY A 30 4.65 2.68 0.16
CA GLY A 30 5.21 2.55 -1.20
C GLY A 30 4.32 1.72 -2.12
N ALA A 31 3.81 0.58 -1.64
CA ALA A 31 2.91 -0.26 -2.42
C ALA A 31 1.63 0.48 -2.83
N LEU A 32 1.02 1.23 -1.89
CA LEU A 32 -0.17 2.04 -2.16
C LEU A 32 0.12 3.15 -3.17
N THR A 33 1.14 3.96 -2.93
CA THR A 33 1.42 5.13 -3.78
C THR A 33 1.88 4.74 -5.18
N LEU A 34 2.70 3.71 -5.31
CA LEU A 34 3.15 3.22 -6.62
C LEU A 34 1.98 2.68 -7.44
N SER A 35 1.09 1.89 -6.83
CA SER A 35 -0.07 1.35 -7.54
C SER A 35 -1.05 2.45 -7.98
N LEU A 36 -1.31 3.44 -7.12
CA LEU A 36 -2.21 4.56 -7.42
C LEU A 36 -1.62 5.52 -8.48
N ARG A 37 -0.31 5.68 -8.53
CA ARG A 37 0.38 6.52 -9.53
C ARG A 37 0.57 5.83 -10.89
N HIS A 38 0.48 4.51 -10.92
CA HIS A 38 0.65 3.71 -12.14
C HIS A 38 -0.53 2.75 -12.34
N PRO A 39 -1.74 3.29 -12.63
CA PRO A 39 -2.95 2.49 -12.79
C PRO A 39 -2.75 1.40 -13.84
N GLY A 40 -3.19 0.18 -13.52
CA GLY A 40 -3.09 -0.98 -14.42
C GLY A 40 -1.71 -1.64 -14.51
N HIS A 41 -0.69 -1.10 -13.83
CA HIS A 41 0.64 -1.72 -13.80
C HIS A 41 0.69 -2.96 -12.88
N PHE A 42 0.01 -2.87 -11.74
CA PHE A 42 -0.09 -3.98 -10.78
C PHE A 42 -1.49 -4.58 -10.81
N ALA A 43 -1.57 -5.90 -11.00
CA ALA A 43 -2.82 -6.65 -10.98
C ALA A 43 -3.42 -6.76 -9.56
N SER A 44 -2.57 -6.66 -8.53
CA SER A 44 -2.99 -6.76 -7.14
C SER A 44 -2.11 -5.93 -6.22
N VAL A 45 -2.73 -5.41 -5.16
CA VAL A 45 -2.10 -4.54 -4.16
C VAL A 45 -2.45 -5.04 -2.76
N SER A 46 -1.45 -5.14 -1.90
CA SER A 46 -1.71 -5.40 -0.49
C SER A 46 -0.70 -4.72 0.42
N ALA A 47 -1.06 -4.52 1.69
CA ALA A 47 -0.17 -3.88 2.65
C ALA A 47 -0.39 -4.37 4.08
N PHE A 48 0.72 -4.47 4.82
CA PHE A 48 0.71 -4.67 6.27
C PHE A 48 0.96 -3.34 6.95
N ALA A 49 0.05 -2.92 7.83
CA ALA A 49 0.18 -1.72 8.64
C ALA A 49 0.77 -0.51 7.88
N PRO A 50 0.21 -0.13 6.72
CA PRO A 50 0.78 0.93 5.88
C PRO A 50 0.65 2.29 6.53
N ILE A 51 1.59 3.20 6.25
CA ILE A 51 1.40 4.62 6.50
C ILE A 51 0.43 5.13 5.43
N ALA A 52 -0.85 5.24 5.79
CA ALA A 52 -1.93 5.50 4.83
C ALA A 52 -1.89 6.93 4.26
N SER A 53 -1.61 7.90 5.13
CA SER A 53 -1.60 9.32 4.75
C SER A 53 -0.42 10.05 5.40
N PRO A 54 0.77 10.04 4.77
CA PRO A 54 1.94 10.72 5.29
C PRO A 54 1.76 12.22 5.45
N MET A 55 0.91 12.85 4.67
CA MET A 55 0.58 14.28 4.86
C MET A 55 -0.09 14.58 6.20
N ASN A 56 -0.61 13.58 6.89
CA ASN A 56 -1.37 13.69 8.13
C ASN A 56 -0.71 12.97 9.30
N CYS A 57 0.59 12.67 9.23
CA CYS A 57 1.32 12.06 10.33
C CYS A 57 2.73 12.65 10.49
N PRO A 58 3.28 12.68 11.72
CA PRO A 58 4.58 13.30 12.01
C PRO A 58 5.74 12.74 11.18
N TRP A 59 5.77 11.42 10.96
CA TRP A 59 6.78 10.82 10.12
C TRP A 59 6.74 11.35 8.69
N GLY A 60 5.55 11.40 8.13
CA GLY A 60 5.35 11.85 6.74
C GLY A 60 5.64 13.33 6.57
N GLU A 61 5.24 14.19 7.51
CA GLU A 61 5.57 15.62 7.48
C GLU A 61 7.07 15.83 7.48
N LYS A 62 7.81 15.10 8.32
CA LYS A 62 9.28 15.16 8.32
C LYS A 62 9.88 14.65 7.01
N ALA A 63 9.42 13.50 6.50
CA ALA A 63 9.95 12.89 5.29
C ALA A 63 9.65 13.72 4.05
N LEU A 64 8.38 14.07 3.82
CA LEU A 64 7.96 14.84 2.65
C LEU A 64 8.52 16.26 2.68
N GLY A 65 8.55 16.91 3.86
CA GLY A 65 9.17 18.20 4.02
C GLY A 65 10.68 18.18 3.73
N GLY A 66 11.39 17.13 4.13
CA GLY A 66 12.80 16.95 3.86
C GLY A 66 13.11 16.63 2.39
N TYR A 67 12.30 15.84 1.73
CA TYR A 67 12.54 15.42 0.33
C TYR A 67 11.98 16.39 -0.70
N LEU A 68 10.83 17.00 -0.43
CA LEU A 68 10.06 17.78 -1.41
C LEU A 68 9.98 19.28 -1.04
N GLY A 69 10.48 19.64 0.14
CA GLY A 69 10.38 21.00 0.65
C GLY A 69 9.01 21.31 1.30
N PRO A 70 8.75 22.58 1.65
CA PRO A 70 7.60 22.96 2.46
C PRO A 70 6.27 23.05 1.69
N ASP A 71 6.29 22.96 0.37
CA ASP A 71 5.07 23.04 -0.43
C ASP A 71 4.23 21.75 -0.29
N ARG A 72 3.18 21.82 0.50
CA ARG A 72 2.28 20.69 0.73
C ARG A 72 1.51 20.24 -0.53
N ALA A 73 1.38 21.10 -1.54
CA ALA A 73 0.75 20.70 -2.79
C ALA A 73 1.60 19.64 -3.52
N ALA A 74 2.93 19.74 -3.45
CA ALA A 74 3.85 18.76 -4.00
C ALA A 74 3.77 17.40 -3.28
N TRP A 75 3.30 17.36 -2.03
CA TRP A 75 3.20 16.11 -1.25
C TRP A 75 2.02 15.23 -1.67
N ARG A 76 0.96 15.82 -2.26
CA ARG A 76 -0.26 15.06 -2.65
C ARG A 76 0.04 13.86 -3.51
N GLY A 77 0.95 13.99 -4.46
CA GLY A 77 1.40 12.90 -5.32
C GLY A 77 2.15 11.77 -4.59
N HIS A 78 2.40 11.92 -3.28
CA HIS A 78 3.08 10.96 -2.41
C HIS A 78 2.25 10.56 -1.19
N ASP A 79 0.93 10.79 -1.24
CA ASP A 79 -0.01 10.42 -0.19
C ASP A 79 -1.14 9.59 -0.80
N ALA A 80 -1.33 8.36 -0.30
CA ALA A 80 -2.30 7.44 -0.90
C ALA A 80 -3.73 7.96 -0.79
N CYS A 81 -4.10 8.56 0.33
CA CYS A 81 -5.45 9.14 0.51
C CYS A 81 -5.67 10.32 -0.44
N ALA A 82 -4.68 11.21 -0.56
CA ALA A 82 -4.76 12.35 -1.47
C ALA A 82 -4.81 11.91 -2.94
N LEU A 83 -4.03 10.91 -3.35
CA LEU A 83 -4.11 10.34 -4.70
C LEU A 83 -5.51 9.77 -5.01
N ILE A 84 -6.14 9.08 -4.06
CA ILE A 84 -7.50 8.56 -4.20
C ILE A 84 -8.51 9.72 -4.33
N GLU A 85 -8.39 10.74 -3.50
CA GLU A 85 -9.21 11.96 -3.56
C GLU A 85 -9.05 12.68 -4.92
N ASP A 86 -7.85 12.71 -5.46
CA ASP A 86 -7.52 13.32 -6.77
C ASP A 86 -7.94 12.43 -7.96
N GLY A 87 -8.59 11.30 -7.71
CA GLY A 87 -9.21 10.47 -8.74
C GLY A 87 -8.43 9.21 -9.13
N ALA A 88 -7.29 8.91 -8.49
CA ALA A 88 -6.59 7.65 -8.74
C ALA A 88 -7.43 6.44 -8.31
N ARG A 89 -7.34 5.34 -9.08
CA ARG A 89 -8.12 4.11 -8.84
C ARG A 89 -7.24 2.88 -9.00
N ILE A 90 -7.52 1.87 -8.15
CA ILE A 90 -6.97 0.51 -8.22
C ILE A 90 -8.11 -0.49 -8.14
N PRO A 91 -7.95 -1.72 -8.67
CA PRO A 91 -9.05 -2.70 -8.74
C PRO A 91 -9.49 -3.21 -7.37
N GLY A 92 -8.62 -3.20 -6.38
CA GLY A 92 -8.90 -3.61 -5.00
C GLY A 92 -7.65 -3.63 -4.16
N LEU A 93 -7.84 -3.69 -2.83
CA LEU A 93 -6.77 -3.57 -1.85
C LEU A 93 -7.03 -4.49 -0.65
N LEU A 94 -6.01 -5.25 -0.24
CA LEU A 94 -5.98 -5.98 1.03
C LEU A 94 -5.04 -5.27 2.00
N VAL A 95 -5.54 -4.95 3.19
CA VAL A 95 -4.74 -4.37 4.28
C VAL A 95 -4.95 -5.16 5.56
N ASP A 96 -3.87 -5.53 6.19
CA ASP A 96 -3.86 -6.08 7.55
C ASP A 96 -3.32 -5.06 8.54
N GLN A 97 -3.99 -4.92 9.69
CA GLN A 97 -3.63 -3.99 10.74
C GLN A 97 -3.71 -4.62 12.12
N GLY A 98 -2.62 -4.58 12.86
CA GLY A 98 -2.57 -4.98 14.26
C GLY A 98 -3.20 -3.92 15.17
N LYS A 99 -4.07 -4.33 16.10
CA LYS A 99 -4.72 -3.40 17.04
C LYS A 99 -3.82 -2.97 18.20
N ALA A 100 -2.79 -3.76 18.52
CA ALA A 100 -1.78 -3.42 19.52
C ALA A 100 -0.58 -2.64 18.94
N ASP A 101 -0.67 -2.21 17.68
CA ASP A 101 0.39 -1.46 17.02
C ASP A 101 0.54 -0.06 17.61
N GLY A 102 1.71 0.22 18.19
CA GLY A 102 2.00 1.50 18.83
C GLY A 102 2.04 2.71 17.88
N PHE A 103 2.11 2.48 16.57
CA PHE A 103 2.07 3.52 15.55
C PHE A 103 0.67 3.77 14.96
N LEU A 104 -0.31 2.95 15.33
CA LEU A 104 -1.65 2.92 14.77
C LEU A 104 -2.27 4.31 14.66
N GLU A 105 -2.37 5.02 15.77
CA GLU A 105 -3.08 6.30 15.86
C GLU A 105 -2.23 7.48 15.40
N THR A 106 -0.92 7.40 15.58
CA THR A 106 -0.04 8.56 15.33
C THR A 106 0.53 8.59 13.92
N GLN A 107 0.81 7.42 13.33
CA GLN A 107 1.54 7.33 12.06
C GLN A 107 0.74 6.63 10.96
N LEU A 108 0.09 5.49 11.26
CA LEU A 108 -0.48 4.63 10.22
C LEU A 108 -1.84 5.11 9.72
N LYS A 109 -2.72 5.48 10.63
CA LYS A 109 -4.04 6.07 10.37
C LYS A 109 -4.88 5.33 9.30
N PRO A 110 -5.07 4.00 9.42
CA PRO A 110 -5.78 3.21 8.41
C PRO A 110 -7.22 3.65 8.18
N ARG A 111 -7.85 4.33 9.15
CA ARG A 111 -9.20 4.90 9.01
C ARG A 111 -9.29 5.98 7.92
N LEU A 112 -8.20 6.72 7.67
CA LEU A 112 -8.17 7.68 6.58
C LEU A 112 -8.22 6.97 5.21
N LEU A 113 -7.48 5.86 5.08
CA LEU A 113 -7.52 5.03 3.88
C LEU A 113 -8.89 4.39 3.68
N GLU A 114 -9.49 3.87 4.75
CA GLU A 114 -10.83 3.28 4.73
C GLU A 114 -11.86 4.31 4.21
N SER A 115 -11.83 5.53 4.75
CA SER A 115 -12.72 6.61 4.32
C SER A 115 -12.47 7.03 2.86
N ALA A 116 -11.21 7.18 2.45
CA ALA A 116 -10.86 7.53 1.09
C ALA A 116 -11.31 6.46 0.08
N CYS A 117 -11.08 5.18 0.38
CA CYS A 117 -11.54 4.06 -0.46
C CYS A 117 -13.06 4.00 -0.55
N ALA A 118 -13.77 4.15 0.57
CA ALA A 118 -15.24 4.14 0.59
C ALA A 118 -15.83 5.25 -0.27
N ASN A 119 -15.34 6.49 -0.12
CA ASN A 119 -15.78 7.64 -0.90
C ASN A 119 -15.50 7.49 -2.41
N ALA A 120 -14.43 6.79 -2.76
CA ALA A 120 -14.01 6.59 -4.14
C ALA A 120 -14.55 5.30 -4.79
N GLY A 121 -15.27 4.46 -4.02
CA GLY A 121 -15.76 3.17 -4.49
C GLY A 121 -14.65 2.14 -4.76
N ILE A 122 -13.49 2.27 -4.11
CA ILE A 122 -12.40 1.30 -4.22
C ILE A 122 -12.67 0.14 -3.24
N PRO A 123 -12.74 -1.11 -3.70
CA PRO A 123 -12.89 -2.27 -2.82
C PRO A 123 -11.70 -2.37 -1.86
N LEU A 124 -11.95 -2.23 -0.56
CA LEU A 124 -10.94 -2.39 0.49
C LEU A 124 -11.34 -3.54 1.41
N THR A 125 -10.46 -4.52 1.54
CA THR A 125 -10.50 -5.52 2.60
C THR A 125 -9.53 -5.10 3.70
N LEU A 126 -10.02 -4.42 4.75
CA LEU A 126 -9.24 -4.03 5.92
C LEU A 126 -9.51 -5.01 7.06
N ARG A 127 -8.50 -5.81 7.41
CA ARG A 127 -8.60 -6.81 8.48
C ARG A 127 -7.88 -6.31 9.73
N TRP A 128 -8.55 -6.44 10.87
CA TRP A 128 -8.05 -6.04 12.18
C TRP A 128 -7.66 -7.25 13.01
N HIS A 129 -6.47 -7.23 13.59
CA HIS A 129 -5.91 -8.35 14.33
C HIS A 129 -5.63 -7.98 15.78
N GLU A 130 -6.36 -8.62 16.71
CA GLU A 130 -6.19 -8.43 18.15
C GLU A 130 -4.81 -8.90 18.62
N GLY A 131 -4.17 -8.12 19.51
CA GLY A 131 -2.90 -8.46 20.14
C GLY A 131 -1.66 -8.36 19.24
N TYR A 132 -1.81 -8.09 17.94
CA TYR A 132 -0.68 -7.90 17.04
C TYR A 132 -0.19 -6.45 17.05
N ASP A 133 1.11 -6.32 17.16
CA ASP A 133 1.85 -5.06 17.09
C ASP A 133 2.44 -4.81 15.68
N HIS A 134 3.46 -3.94 15.58
CA HIS A 134 4.15 -3.57 14.33
C HIS A 134 5.29 -4.53 13.96
N SER A 135 5.39 -5.69 14.60
CA SER A 135 6.53 -6.60 14.46
C SER A 135 6.43 -7.56 13.29
N TYR A 136 7.53 -8.24 13.00
CA TYR A 136 7.58 -9.29 11.98
C TYR A 136 6.74 -10.53 12.31
N PHE A 137 6.39 -10.76 13.58
CA PHE A 137 5.44 -11.82 13.95
C PHE A 137 4.07 -11.59 13.34
N PHE A 138 3.61 -10.33 13.30
CA PHE A 138 2.39 -9.97 12.61
C PHE A 138 2.44 -10.35 11.12
N ILE A 139 3.51 -9.94 10.43
CA ILE A 139 3.69 -10.26 9.01
C ILE A 139 3.77 -11.77 8.81
N ALA A 140 4.62 -12.48 9.59
CA ALA A 140 4.81 -13.91 9.45
C ALA A 140 3.52 -14.71 9.62
N THR A 141 2.60 -14.24 10.46
CA THR A 141 1.30 -14.90 10.69
C THR A 141 0.38 -14.80 9.48
N PHE A 142 0.36 -13.68 8.78
CA PHE A 142 -0.65 -13.40 7.75
C PHE A 142 -0.09 -13.29 6.32
N VAL A 143 1.23 -13.42 6.11
CA VAL A 143 1.84 -13.29 4.78
C VAL A 143 1.30 -14.32 3.79
N GLU A 144 0.93 -15.51 4.23
CA GLU A 144 0.36 -16.54 3.36
C GLU A 144 -0.96 -16.09 2.74
N ASP A 145 -1.80 -15.39 3.49
CA ASP A 145 -3.06 -14.85 2.98
C ASP A 145 -2.81 -13.79 1.90
N HIS A 146 -1.80 -12.93 2.10
CA HIS A 146 -1.40 -11.97 1.08
C HIS A 146 -0.83 -12.65 -0.17
N LEU A 147 -0.01 -13.68 -0.01
CA LEU A 147 0.47 -14.47 -1.14
C LEU A 147 -0.68 -15.13 -1.92
N ARG A 148 -1.68 -15.66 -1.22
CA ARG A 148 -2.88 -16.22 -1.85
C ARG A 148 -3.72 -15.15 -2.56
N TRP A 149 -3.83 -13.95 -1.97
CA TRP A 149 -4.47 -12.79 -2.60
C TRP A 149 -3.81 -12.45 -3.94
N HIS A 150 -2.48 -12.31 -3.94
CA HIS A 150 -1.71 -12.02 -5.14
C HIS A 150 -1.77 -13.17 -6.15
N ALA A 151 -1.63 -14.42 -5.71
CA ALA A 151 -1.67 -15.58 -6.60
C ALA A 151 -3.00 -15.68 -7.35
N ARG A 152 -4.13 -15.40 -6.71
CA ARG A 152 -5.44 -15.38 -7.37
C ARG A 152 -5.52 -14.29 -8.44
N ALA A 153 -5.05 -13.09 -8.16
CA ALA A 153 -5.07 -11.98 -9.11
C ALA A 153 -4.08 -12.16 -10.27
N LEU A 154 -3.00 -12.92 -10.04
CA LEU A 154 -1.97 -13.21 -11.05
C LEU A 154 -2.26 -14.50 -11.83
N SER A 155 -3.16 -15.35 -11.35
CA SER A 155 -3.72 -16.45 -12.14
C SER A 155 -4.92 -15.92 -12.94
N ASP A 156 -5.22 -16.50 -14.12
CA ASP A 156 -6.37 -16.11 -14.95
C ASP A 156 -7.73 -16.45 -14.30
N GLN A 157 -7.77 -16.61 -12.99
CA GLN A 157 -8.98 -16.91 -12.22
C GLN A 157 -9.57 -15.61 -11.65
N PRO A 158 -10.87 -15.34 -11.80
CA PRO A 158 -11.51 -14.19 -11.20
C PRO A 158 -11.38 -14.19 -9.68
N LEU A 159 -11.21 -13.00 -9.09
CA LEU A 159 -11.18 -12.76 -7.63
C LEU A 159 -12.51 -13.14 -6.98
#